data_5ddb5f4ffcf2645c97031263562986cf
#
_entry.id   5ddb5f4ffcf2645c97031263562986cf
#
_cell.length_a   1.000
_cell.length_b   1.000
_cell.length_c   1.000
_cell.angle_alpha   90.00
_cell.angle_beta   90.00
_cell.angle_gamma   90.00
#
_symmetry.space_group_name_H-M   'P 1'
#
loop_
_entity.id
_entity.type
_entity.pdbx_description
1 polymer ?
#
loop_
_entity_poly.entity_id
_entity_poly.type
_entity_poly.pdbx_seq_one_letter_code
_entity_poly.pdbx_strand_id
1 'polypeptide(L)'
;SDMNGAAAQSSFYKKNFEQYQNRIRLALEELIKSGANPDKIVVIGYCFGGTGAIETFRGNLPVKGVVSFHGGLGKVGDRVTKNSVTKVLVCHGADDPYESQEEIKAFQNEMRESKADWQMIYYANAVHSFTNPETGNDNSKGAAYNEKADKRSWEHLLVFLKEIL
;
A
#
# COMPACT_ATOMS: atom_id res chain seq x y z
N SER A 1 9.51 -14.88 14.85
CA SER A 1 8.08 -15.06 14.55
C SER A 1 7.97 -16.07 13.43
N ASP A 2 7.17 -17.13 13.62
CA ASP A 2 6.90 -18.08 12.56
C ASP A 2 6.00 -17.46 11.50
N MET A 3 6.01 -18.02 10.28
CA MET A 3 5.18 -17.51 9.18
C MET A 3 3.68 -17.58 9.50
N ASN A 4 3.23 -18.56 10.30
CA ASN A 4 1.85 -18.70 10.73
C ASN A 4 1.41 -17.55 11.65
N GLY A 5 2.29 -17.13 12.56
CA GLY A 5 2.04 -15.97 13.43
C GLY A 5 1.95 -14.66 12.65
N ALA A 6 2.83 -14.45 11.65
CA ALA A 6 2.78 -13.26 10.79
C ALA A 6 1.51 -13.21 9.94
N ALA A 7 1.08 -14.33 9.35
CA ALA A 7 -0.15 -14.43 8.58
C ALA A 7 -1.39 -14.17 9.45
N ALA A 8 -1.43 -14.72 10.67
CA ALA A 8 -2.51 -14.49 11.61
C ALA A 8 -2.63 -13.02 12.00
N GLN A 9 -1.51 -12.34 12.29
CA GLN A 9 -1.49 -10.91 12.60
C GLN A 9 -1.95 -10.06 11.41
N SER A 10 -1.44 -10.35 10.21
CA SER A 10 -1.87 -9.66 9.00
C SER A 10 -3.39 -9.79 8.79
N SER A 11 -3.92 -11.02 8.88
CA SER A 11 -5.36 -11.28 8.75
C SER A 11 -6.18 -10.57 9.81
N PHE A 12 -5.70 -10.54 11.06
CA PHE A 12 -6.35 -9.83 12.15
C PHE A 12 -6.51 -8.34 11.83
N TYR A 13 -5.43 -7.64 11.46
CA TYR A 13 -5.48 -6.21 11.18
C TYR A 13 -6.23 -5.87 9.90
N LYS A 14 -6.16 -6.71 8.86
CA LYS A 14 -6.97 -6.53 7.66
C LYS A 14 -8.48 -6.58 7.98
N LYS A 15 -8.91 -7.48 8.90
CA LYS A 15 -10.31 -7.57 9.35
C LYS A 15 -10.70 -6.46 10.33
N ASN A 16 -9.76 -6.00 11.15
CA ASN A 16 -9.97 -4.97 12.17
C ASN A 16 -9.30 -3.65 11.73
N PHE A 17 -9.75 -3.12 10.59
CA PHE A 17 -9.12 -1.96 9.95
C PHE A 17 -9.04 -0.73 10.85
N GLU A 18 -10.01 -0.52 11.75
CA GLU A 18 -9.98 0.60 12.71
C GLU A 18 -8.78 0.50 13.67
N GLN A 19 -8.49 -0.70 14.15
CA GLN A 19 -7.30 -0.94 14.97
C GLN A 19 -6.01 -0.75 14.17
N TYR A 20 -6.01 -1.15 12.90
CA TYR A 20 -4.87 -0.94 12.00
C TYR A 20 -4.62 0.55 11.80
N GLN A 21 -5.63 1.29 11.42
CA GLN A 21 -5.56 2.76 11.25
C GLN A 21 -5.12 3.44 12.55
N ASN A 22 -5.64 3.01 13.71
CA ASN A 22 -5.26 3.55 14.99
C ASN A 22 -3.76 3.33 15.31
N ARG A 23 -3.21 2.16 15.01
CA ARG A 23 -1.77 1.90 15.18
C ARG A 23 -0.92 2.79 14.29
N ILE A 24 -1.33 2.99 13.04
CA ILE A 24 -0.64 3.88 12.11
C ILE A 24 -0.72 5.33 12.61
N ARG A 25 -1.89 5.76 13.10
CA ARG A 25 -2.08 7.09 13.68
C ARG A 25 -1.15 7.33 14.88
N LEU A 26 -1.05 6.38 15.80
CA LEU A 26 -0.16 6.48 16.94
C LEU A 26 1.32 6.58 16.52
N ALA A 27 1.74 5.79 15.51
CA ALA A 27 3.10 5.88 14.97
C ALA A 27 3.36 7.24 14.30
N LEU A 28 2.38 7.79 13.58
CA LEU A 28 2.45 9.12 12.98
C LEU A 28 2.58 10.22 14.06
N GLU A 29 1.79 10.14 15.12
CA GLU A 29 1.86 11.07 16.25
C GLU A 29 3.24 11.05 16.91
N GLU A 30 3.82 9.87 17.15
CA GLU A 30 5.17 9.75 17.71
C GLU A 30 6.26 10.29 16.76
N LEU A 31 6.10 10.06 15.44
CA LEU A 31 7.00 10.63 14.44
C LEU A 31 6.97 12.18 14.48
N ILE A 32 5.80 12.78 14.57
CA ILE A 32 5.63 14.24 14.67
C ILE A 32 6.23 14.76 15.98
N LYS A 33 5.97 14.10 17.11
CA LYS A 33 6.56 14.45 18.42
C LYS A 33 8.09 14.39 18.40
N SER A 34 8.67 13.48 17.60
CA SER A 34 10.13 13.38 17.43
C SER A 34 10.74 14.46 16.53
N GLY A 35 9.93 15.38 16.01
CA GLY A 35 10.38 16.55 15.24
C GLY A 35 10.20 16.47 13.74
N ALA A 36 9.49 15.45 13.22
CA ALA A 36 9.16 15.40 11.81
C ALA A 36 8.20 16.54 11.43
N ASN A 37 8.42 17.13 10.26
CA ASN A 37 7.52 18.15 9.73
C ASN A 37 6.18 17.52 9.33
N PRO A 38 5.05 17.85 9.99
CA PRO A 38 3.74 17.25 9.70
C PRO A 38 3.26 17.52 8.27
N ASP A 39 3.72 18.60 7.64
CA ASP A 39 3.35 18.95 6.27
C ASP A 39 4.16 18.20 5.21
N LYS A 40 5.11 17.34 5.60
CA LYS A 40 6.02 16.63 4.70
C LYS A 40 6.12 15.14 5.04
N ILE A 41 5.00 14.48 5.31
CA ILE A 41 4.97 13.06 5.66
C ILE A 41 4.31 12.26 4.54
N VAL A 42 4.95 11.16 4.15
CA VAL A 42 4.43 10.15 3.23
C VAL A 42 4.51 8.79 3.90
N VAL A 43 3.46 7.99 3.79
CA VAL A 43 3.44 6.61 4.29
C VAL A 43 3.74 5.66 3.13
N ILE A 44 4.80 4.87 3.27
CA ILE A 44 5.23 3.87 2.29
C ILE A 44 5.13 2.50 2.92
N GLY A 45 4.59 1.54 2.19
CA GLY A 45 4.46 0.18 2.69
C GLY A 45 4.59 -0.89 1.63
N TYR A 46 5.07 -2.06 2.05
CA TYR A 46 5.28 -3.25 1.23
C TYR A 46 4.42 -4.40 1.76
N CYS A 47 3.85 -5.23 0.91
CA CYS A 47 2.97 -6.34 1.31
C CYS A 47 1.86 -5.87 2.26
N PHE A 48 1.84 -6.42 3.48
CA PHE A 48 0.94 -5.98 4.55
C PHE A 48 1.08 -4.48 4.84
N GLY A 49 2.30 -3.93 4.85
CA GLY A 49 2.53 -2.49 5.00
C GLY A 49 1.94 -1.67 3.85
N GLY A 50 1.90 -2.22 2.63
CA GLY A 50 1.22 -1.61 1.49
C GLY A 50 -0.30 -1.51 1.70
N THR A 51 -0.92 -2.55 2.27
CA THR A 51 -2.31 -2.48 2.76
C THR A 51 -2.47 -1.36 3.80
N GLY A 52 -1.50 -1.22 4.72
CA GLY A 52 -1.49 -0.15 5.73
C GLY A 52 -1.39 1.25 5.12
N ALA A 53 -0.62 1.42 4.05
CA ALA A 53 -0.57 2.68 3.32
C ALA A 53 -1.95 3.04 2.72
N ILE A 54 -2.65 2.08 2.13
CA ILE A 54 -4.02 2.28 1.63
C ILE A 54 -4.99 2.55 2.79
N GLU A 55 -4.85 1.85 3.93
CA GLU A 55 -5.68 2.12 5.11
C GLU A 55 -5.40 3.51 5.73
N THR A 56 -4.19 4.05 5.59
CA THR A 56 -3.86 5.43 5.96
C THR A 56 -4.70 6.43 5.15
N PHE A 57 -4.82 6.21 3.85
CA PHE A 57 -5.68 7.01 2.96
C PHE A 57 -7.15 6.86 3.33
N ARG A 58 -7.64 5.61 3.48
CA ARG A 58 -9.03 5.31 3.85
C ARG A 58 -9.44 5.91 5.20
N GLY A 59 -8.51 5.94 6.16
CA GLY A 59 -8.68 6.57 7.47
C GLY A 59 -8.54 8.10 7.46
N ASN A 60 -8.25 8.69 6.29
CA ASN A 60 -8.03 10.13 6.12
C ASN A 60 -7.00 10.69 7.13
N LEU A 61 -5.90 9.94 7.36
CA LEU A 61 -4.82 10.39 8.23
C LEU A 61 -4.06 11.56 7.57
N PRO A 62 -3.55 12.51 8.36
CA PRO A 62 -2.97 13.76 7.85
C PRO A 62 -1.57 13.55 7.28
N VAL A 63 -1.50 13.00 6.07
CA VAL A 63 -0.25 12.79 5.32
C VAL A 63 -0.37 13.33 3.90
N LYS A 64 0.75 13.70 3.26
CA LYS A 64 0.78 14.20 1.88
C LYS A 64 0.49 13.12 0.85
N GLY A 65 0.97 11.92 1.10
CA GLY A 65 0.78 10.82 0.19
C GLY A 65 0.93 9.45 0.85
N VAL A 66 0.45 8.45 0.16
CA VAL A 66 0.62 7.04 0.51
C VAL A 66 1.15 6.26 -0.69
N VAL A 67 2.03 5.31 -0.45
CA VAL A 67 2.59 4.46 -1.50
C VAL A 67 2.48 3.00 -1.07
N SER A 68 1.80 2.20 -1.89
CA SER A 68 1.64 0.77 -1.70
C SER A 68 2.45 -0.01 -2.73
N PHE A 69 3.39 -0.82 -2.27
CA PHE A 69 4.10 -1.79 -3.09
C PHE A 69 3.50 -3.18 -2.86
N HIS A 70 2.95 -3.80 -3.90
CA HIS A 70 2.34 -5.12 -3.87
C HIS A 70 1.49 -5.37 -2.59
N GLY A 71 0.76 -4.36 -2.14
CA GLY A 71 -0.12 -4.44 -0.98
C GLY A 71 -1.52 -4.87 -1.37
N GLY A 72 -2.23 -5.49 -0.42
CA GLY A 72 -3.63 -5.83 -0.60
C GLY A 72 -4.52 -4.60 -0.76
N LEU A 73 -5.38 -4.61 -1.75
CA LEU A 73 -6.27 -3.50 -2.14
C LEU A 73 -7.70 -3.68 -1.63
N GLY A 74 -8.05 -4.90 -1.22
CA GLY A 74 -9.37 -5.24 -0.70
C GLY A 74 -9.82 -4.30 0.44
N LYS A 75 -11.12 -4.02 0.47
CA LYS A 75 -11.76 -3.18 1.50
C LYS A 75 -12.80 -3.99 2.27
N VAL A 76 -12.67 -4.03 3.59
CA VAL A 76 -13.62 -4.73 4.45
C VAL A 76 -14.83 -3.85 4.75
N GLY A 77 -16.04 -4.41 4.54
CA GLY A 77 -17.32 -3.74 4.81
C GLY A 77 -17.67 -2.64 3.78
N ASP A 78 -18.86 -2.08 3.94
CA ASP A 78 -19.44 -1.08 3.04
C ASP A 78 -19.06 0.36 3.43
N ARG A 79 -17.89 0.54 4.04
CA ARG A 79 -17.42 1.88 4.46
C ARG A 79 -17.14 2.78 3.27
N VAL A 80 -17.56 4.03 3.39
CA VAL A 80 -17.31 5.06 2.39
C VAL A 80 -15.96 5.72 2.65
N THR A 81 -15.10 5.73 1.63
CA THR A 81 -13.85 6.48 1.66
C THR A 81 -14.13 7.95 1.37
N LYS A 82 -13.76 8.81 2.30
CA LYS A 82 -13.98 10.25 2.17
C LYS A 82 -13.03 10.86 1.15
N ASN A 83 -13.43 11.96 0.54
CA ASN A 83 -12.52 12.79 -0.24
C ASN A 83 -11.35 13.25 0.64
N SER A 84 -10.13 13.05 0.13
CA SER A 84 -8.89 13.41 0.83
C SER A 84 -7.95 14.13 -0.12
N VAL A 85 -7.14 15.02 0.43
CA VAL A 85 -6.04 15.69 -0.28
C VAL A 85 -4.78 14.82 -0.39
N THR A 86 -4.78 13.68 0.31
CA THR A 86 -3.69 12.71 0.29
C THR A 86 -3.57 12.06 -1.09
N LYS A 87 -2.41 12.12 -1.70
CA LYS A 87 -2.14 11.48 -3.00
C LYS A 87 -1.81 10.00 -2.84
N VAL A 88 -2.15 9.19 -3.83
CA VAL A 88 -2.03 7.72 -3.76
C VAL A 88 -1.20 7.19 -4.92
N LEU A 89 -0.12 6.47 -4.62
CA LEU A 89 0.62 5.68 -5.59
C LEU A 89 0.50 4.19 -5.25
N VAL A 90 0.12 3.38 -6.24
CA VAL A 90 0.10 1.92 -6.14
C VAL A 90 1.06 1.31 -7.16
N CYS A 91 2.03 0.56 -6.69
CA CYS A 91 2.97 -0.23 -7.48
C CYS A 91 2.56 -1.70 -7.40
N HIS A 92 1.94 -2.22 -8.47
CA HIS A 92 1.26 -3.52 -8.46
C HIS A 92 1.90 -4.51 -9.45
N GLY A 93 2.15 -5.74 -9.00
CA GLY A 93 2.54 -6.83 -9.89
C GLY A 93 1.36 -7.24 -10.78
N ALA A 94 1.53 -7.18 -12.11
CA ALA A 94 0.44 -7.46 -13.04
C ALA A 94 -0.10 -8.90 -12.93
N ASP A 95 0.74 -9.80 -12.43
CA ASP A 95 0.45 -11.22 -12.30
C ASP A 95 0.35 -11.66 -10.82
N ASP A 96 0.07 -10.71 -9.90
CA ASP A 96 -0.09 -10.99 -8.47
C ASP A 96 -1.35 -11.83 -8.22
N PRO A 97 -1.22 -13.09 -7.78
CA PRO A 97 -2.37 -13.98 -7.62
C PRO A 97 -3.17 -13.72 -6.34
N TYR A 98 -2.69 -12.85 -5.46
CA TYR A 98 -3.34 -12.55 -4.18
C TYR A 98 -4.32 -11.37 -4.27
N GLU A 99 -4.37 -10.69 -5.43
CA GLU A 99 -5.32 -9.60 -5.69
C GLU A 99 -6.18 -9.96 -6.91
N SER A 100 -7.45 -10.19 -6.70
CA SER A 100 -8.39 -10.51 -7.77
C SER A 100 -8.66 -9.28 -8.67
N GLN A 101 -9.06 -9.51 -9.90
CA GLN A 101 -9.45 -8.42 -10.81
C GLN A 101 -10.67 -7.64 -10.27
N GLU A 102 -11.54 -8.30 -9.53
CA GLU A 102 -12.70 -7.70 -8.85
C GLU A 102 -12.25 -6.72 -7.75
N GLU A 103 -11.26 -7.09 -6.92
CA GLU A 103 -10.70 -6.21 -5.88
C GLU A 103 -9.97 -5.02 -6.48
N ILE A 104 -9.19 -5.24 -7.53
CA ILE A 104 -8.52 -4.16 -8.28
C ILE A 104 -9.55 -3.17 -8.85
N LYS A 105 -10.59 -3.68 -9.49
CA LYS A 105 -11.68 -2.85 -10.04
C LYS A 105 -12.44 -2.11 -8.96
N ALA A 106 -12.73 -2.77 -7.84
CA ALA A 106 -13.39 -2.15 -6.69
C ALA A 106 -12.53 -1.02 -6.10
N PHE A 107 -11.22 -1.24 -5.93
CA PHE A 107 -10.27 -0.20 -5.51
C PHE A 107 -10.25 0.99 -6.48
N GLN A 108 -10.17 0.75 -7.79
CA GLN A 108 -10.17 1.83 -8.78
C GLN A 108 -11.49 2.65 -8.75
N ASN A 109 -12.63 1.99 -8.52
CA ASN A 109 -13.90 2.67 -8.34
C ASN A 109 -13.92 3.51 -7.06
N GLU A 110 -13.42 2.96 -5.94
CA GLU A 110 -13.24 3.67 -4.69
C GLU A 110 -12.42 4.96 -4.87
N MET A 111 -11.31 4.90 -5.62
CA MET A 111 -10.48 6.08 -5.90
C MET A 111 -11.23 7.14 -6.71
N ARG A 112 -12.05 6.73 -7.69
CA ARG A 112 -12.88 7.65 -8.49
C ARG A 112 -13.98 8.29 -7.65
N GLU A 113 -14.70 7.50 -6.86
CA GLU A 113 -15.80 7.95 -6.02
C GLU A 113 -15.34 8.90 -4.91
N SER A 114 -14.18 8.63 -4.31
CA SER A 114 -13.54 9.51 -3.32
C SER A 114 -12.87 10.74 -3.95
N LYS A 115 -12.86 10.86 -5.29
CA LYS A 115 -12.17 11.94 -6.04
C LYS A 115 -10.68 12.05 -5.65
N ALA A 116 -10.04 10.91 -5.36
CA ALA A 116 -8.64 10.86 -5.01
C ALA A 116 -7.75 11.29 -6.19
N ASP A 117 -6.62 11.91 -5.88
CA ASP A 117 -5.50 12.03 -6.81
C ASP A 117 -4.66 10.76 -6.69
N TRP A 118 -4.75 9.87 -7.67
CA TRP A 118 -4.18 8.55 -7.59
C TRP A 118 -3.56 8.07 -8.89
N GLN A 119 -2.55 7.22 -8.74
CA GLN A 119 -1.88 6.51 -9.83
C GLN A 119 -1.69 5.05 -9.44
N MET A 120 -1.93 4.15 -10.39
CA MET A 120 -1.64 2.71 -10.24
C MET A 120 -0.81 2.25 -11.43
N ILE A 121 0.33 1.63 -11.14
CA ILE A 121 1.29 1.16 -12.15
C ILE A 121 1.38 -0.35 -12.05
N TYR A 122 1.17 -1.00 -13.20
CA TYR A 122 1.29 -2.45 -13.35
C TYR A 122 2.66 -2.82 -13.91
N TYR A 123 3.32 -3.75 -13.24
CA TYR A 123 4.61 -4.30 -13.68
C TYR A 123 4.39 -5.69 -14.27
N ALA A 124 4.52 -5.80 -15.59
CA ALA A 124 4.36 -7.07 -16.32
C ALA A 124 5.35 -8.13 -15.81
N ASN A 125 4.89 -9.38 -15.75
CA ASN A 125 5.66 -10.53 -15.26
C ASN A 125 6.14 -10.39 -13.80
N ALA A 126 5.51 -9.52 -13.01
CA ALA A 126 5.75 -9.39 -11.59
C ALA A 126 4.56 -9.93 -10.80
N VAL A 127 4.87 -10.76 -9.82
CA VAL A 127 3.91 -11.31 -8.83
C VAL A 127 4.05 -10.59 -7.50
N HIS A 128 3.44 -11.10 -6.43
CA HIS A 128 3.58 -10.56 -5.09
C HIS A 128 5.06 -10.48 -4.65
N SER A 129 5.39 -9.56 -3.77
CA SER A 129 6.77 -9.37 -3.22
C SER A 129 7.86 -9.12 -4.26
N PHE A 130 7.54 -8.56 -5.42
CA PHE A 130 8.49 -8.34 -6.51
C PHE A 130 9.69 -7.44 -6.14
N THR A 131 9.64 -6.74 -5.00
CA THR A 131 10.73 -5.89 -4.50
C THR A 131 11.67 -6.60 -3.53
N ASN A 132 11.40 -7.87 -3.17
CA ASN A 132 12.19 -8.59 -2.17
C ASN A 132 13.10 -9.68 -2.81
N PRO A 133 14.42 -9.47 -2.90
CA PRO A 133 15.33 -10.46 -3.48
C PRO A 133 15.34 -11.83 -2.77
N GLU A 134 15.00 -11.86 -1.47
CA GLU A 134 15.00 -13.10 -0.68
C GLU A 134 13.85 -14.05 -1.06
N THR A 135 12.83 -13.58 -1.79
CA THR A 135 11.74 -14.45 -2.26
C THR A 135 12.13 -15.34 -3.44
N GLY A 136 13.33 -15.15 -4.00
CA GLY A 136 13.75 -15.86 -5.22
C GLY A 136 13.02 -15.36 -6.45
N ASN A 137 13.15 -16.08 -7.59
CA ASN A 137 12.65 -15.64 -8.89
C ASN A 137 11.63 -16.59 -9.55
N ASP A 138 11.01 -17.46 -8.76
CA ASP A 138 10.03 -18.44 -9.24
C ASP A 138 8.59 -17.90 -9.08
N ASN A 139 8.06 -17.30 -10.13
CA ASN A 139 6.71 -16.71 -10.15
C ASN A 139 5.60 -17.74 -9.86
N SER A 140 5.85 -19.05 -10.11
CA SER A 140 4.85 -20.10 -9.86
C SER A 140 4.46 -20.22 -8.38
N LYS A 141 5.29 -19.68 -7.48
CA LYS A 141 5.02 -19.64 -6.04
C LYS A 141 4.08 -18.49 -5.62
N GLY A 142 3.70 -17.63 -6.56
CA GLY A 142 2.83 -16.49 -6.30
C GLY A 142 3.52 -15.29 -5.66
N ALA A 143 4.74 -15.45 -5.12
CA ALA A 143 5.60 -14.40 -4.60
C ALA A 143 7.02 -14.62 -5.10
N ALA A 144 7.61 -13.64 -5.80
CA ALA A 144 8.96 -13.74 -6.36
C ALA A 144 9.53 -12.35 -6.65
N TYR A 145 10.86 -12.25 -6.57
CA TYR A 145 11.59 -11.04 -6.94
C TYR A 145 11.57 -10.80 -8.45
N ASN A 146 11.38 -9.56 -8.83
CA ASN A 146 11.52 -9.11 -10.22
C ASN A 146 12.35 -7.84 -10.27
N GLU A 147 13.63 -7.95 -10.63
CA GLU A 147 14.59 -6.84 -10.62
C GLU A 147 14.10 -5.62 -11.43
N LYS A 148 13.47 -5.85 -12.58
CA LYS A 148 12.98 -4.74 -13.41
C LYS A 148 11.82 -4.00 -12.74
N ALA A 149 10.89 -4.75 -12.18
CA ALA A 149 9.74 -4.19 -11.47
C ALA A 149 10.20 -3.44 -10.21
N ASP A 150 11.13 -4.02 -9.44
CA ASP A 150 11.72 -3.42 -8.25
C ASP A 150 12.36 -2.05 -8.59
N LYS A 151 13.34 -2.03 -9.48
CA LYS A 151 14.04 -0.79 -9.88
C LYS A 151 13.10 0.26 -10.44
N ARG A 152 12.16 -0.12 -11.33
CA ARG A 152 11.21 0.81 -11.92
C ARG A 152 10.23 1.37 -10.89
N SER A 153 9.75 0.53 -9.97
CA SER A 153 8.84 0.99 -8.92
C SER A 153 9.51 1.97 -7.97
N TRP A 154 10.78 1.80 -7.69
CA TRP A 154 11.58 2.75 -6.93
C TRP A 154 11.71 4.11 -7.65
N GLU A 155 11.99 4.12 -8.96
CA GLU A 155 12.03 5.37 -9.73
C GLU A 155 10.66 6.08 -9.74
N HIS A 156 9.57 5.35 -9.87
CA HIS A 156 8.22 5.93 -9.78
C HIS A 156 7.94 6.51 -8.39
N LEU A 157 8.41 5.86 -7.32
CA LEU A 157 8.36 6.42 -5.97
C LEU A 157 9.10 7.76 -5.90
N LEU A 158 10.34 7.84 -6.41
CA LEU A 158 11.15 9.06 -6.36
C LEU A 158 10.49 10.21 -7.12
N VAL A 159 9.90 9.93 -8.29
CA VAL A 159 9.12 10.93 -9.06
C VAL A 159 7.92 11.41 -8.25
N PHE A 160 7.16 10.49 -7.67
CA PHE A 160 6.01 10.81 -6.84
C PHE A 160 6.38 11.66 -5.61
N LEU A 161 7.44 11.29 -4.89
CA LEU A 161 7.91 12.07 -3.74
C LEU A 161 8.34 13.49 -4.14
N LYS A 162 9.04 13.63 -5.26
CA LYS A 162 9.47 14.95 -5.78
C LYS A 162 8.28 15.84 -6.14
N GLU A 163 7.18 15.24 -6.58
CA GLU A 163 5.96 15.99 -6.93
C GLU A 163 5.23 16.51 -5.69
N ILE A 164 5.21 15.74 -4.61
CA ILE A 164 4.31 16.02 -3.47
C ILE A 164 4.99 16.62 -2.24
N LEU A 165 6.33 16.61 -2.13
CA LEU A 165 7.14 17.13 -1.01
C LEU A 165 7.95 18.36 -1.38
#